data_75d44081d007a3794659af4ab3d16584
#
_entry.id   75d44081d007a3794659af4ab3d16584
#
_cell.length_a   1.000
_cell.length_b   1.000
_cell.length_c   1.000
_cell.angle_alpha   90.00
_cell.angle_beta   90.00
_cell.angle_gamma   90.00
#
_symmetry.space_group_name_H-M   'P 1'
#
loop_
_entity.id
_entity.type
_entity.pdbx_description
1 polymer ?
#
loop_
_entity_poly.entity_id
_entity_poly.type
_entity_poly.pdbx_seq_one_letter_code
_entity_poly.pdbx_strand_id
1 'polypeptide(L)'
;GVREEAARGLEWRAEYGRGGTEVGVARARDLSNGSNISPDTIGRMVSYFARHAVDSEGEGWSPGQDGFPSAGRIAWALWGGDAGRTWANKVAGQMDREDDNGA
;
A
#
# COMPACT_ATOMS: atom_id res chain seq x y z
N GLY A 1 11.27 0.01 4.39
CA GLY A 1 10.02 0.47 4.94
C GLY A 1 8.99 0.88 3.91
N VAL A 2 8.08 1.73 4.29
CA VAL A 2 6.94 2.15 3.45
C VAL A 2 7.42 2.86 2.18
N ARG A 3 8.37 3.77 2.30
CA ARG A 3 8.88 4.55 1.16
C ARG A 3 9.51 3.66 0.10
N GLU A 4 10.31 2.72 0.52
CA GLU A 4 11.03 1.81 -0.37
C GLU A 4 10.06 0.87 -1.07
N GLU A 5 9.04 0.38 -0.37
CA GLU A 5 8.02 -0.48 -0.97
C GLU A 5 7.21 0.29 -2.01
N ALA A 6 6.80 1.52 -1.71
CA ALA A 6 6.08 2.35 -2.66
C ALA A 6 6.92 2.64 -3.91
N ALA A 7 8.19 2.96 -3.73
CA ALA A 7 9.11 3.19 -4.85
C ALA A 7 9.28 1.93 -5.70
N ARG A 8 9.37 0.76 -5.05
CA ARG A 8 9.44 -0.54 -5.74
C ARG A 8 8.20 -0.78 -6.60
N GLY A 9 7.02 -0.45 -6.05
CA GLY A 9 5.76 -0.60 -6.80
C GLY A 9 5.75 0.25 -8.05
N LEU A 10 6.25 1.48 -7.99
CA LEU A 10 6.35 2.36 -9.15
C LEU A 10 7.30 1.77 -10.20
N GLU A 11 8.45 1.26 -9.79
CA GLU A 11 9.42 0.62 -10.68
C GLU A 11 8.82 -0.61 -11.35
N TRP A 12 8.18 -1.48 -10.57
CA TRP A 12 7.55 -2.68 -11.12
C TRP A 12 6.45 -2.34 -12.11
N ARG A 13 5.62 -1.36 -11.78
CA ARG A 13 4.54 -0.95 -12.69
C ARG A 13 5.08 -0.44 -14.01
N ALA A 14 6.14 0.34 -13.98
CA ALA A 14 6.80 0.83 -15.19
C ALA A 14 7.42 -0.31 -16.00
N GLU A 15 8.07 -1.25 -15.32
CA GLU A 15 8.75 -2.39 -15.98
C GLU A 15 7.77 -3.38 -16.57
N TYR A 16 6.73 -3.75 -15.83
CA TYR A 16 5.81 -4.82 -16.23
C TYR A 16 4.53 -4.30 -16.88
N GLY A 17 4.27 -3.01 -16.81
CA GLY A 17 3.10 -2.39 -17.45
C GLY A 17 1.77 -2.86 -16.86
N ARG A 18 1.75 -3.23 -15.58
CA ARG A 18 0.54 -3.72 -14.91
C ARG A 18 0.58 -3.41 -13.41
N GLY A 19 -0.57 -3.56 -12.78
CA GLY A 19 -0.70 -3.45 -11.33
C GLY A 19 -1.18 -2.08 -10.87
N GLY A 20 -2.25 -2.08 -10.13
CA GLY A 20 -2.80 -0.87 -9.52
C GLY A 20 -3.56 0.03 -10.49
N THR A 21 -4.08 1.08 -9.91
CA THR A 21 -4.83 2.11 -10.63
C THR A 21 -4.07 3.43 -10.54
N GLU A 22 -4.56 4.46 -11.23
CA GLU A 22 -3.99 5.81 -11.11
C GLU A 22 -4.02 6.32 -9.66
N VAL A 23 -5.03 5.93 -8.88
CA VAL A 23 -5.10 6.25 -7.45
C VAL A 23 -3.93 5.63 -6.71
N GLY A 24 -3.64 4.34 -6.98
CA GLY A 24 -2.49 3.65 -6.38
C GLY A 24 -1.16 4.30 -6.74
N VAL A 25 -1.01 4.73 -8.01
CA VAL A 25 0.20 5.42 -8.47
C VAL A 25 0.37 6.74 -7.72
N ALA A 26 -0.69 7.53 -7.60
CA ALA A 26 -0.65 8.79 -6.86
C ALA A 26 -0.25 8.55 -5.39
N ARG A 27 -0.80 7.49 -4.78
CA ARG A 27 -0.48 7.12 -3.41
C ARG A 27 1.00 6.76 -3.27
N ALA A 28 1.51 5.97 -4.23
CA ALA A 28 2.91 5.56 -4.20
C ALA A 28 3.86 6.75 -4.34
N ARG A 29 3.51 7.73 -5.15
CA ARG A 29 4.31 8.96 -5.28
C ARG A 29 4.37 9.72 -3.96
N ASP A 30 3.23 9.89 -3.29
CA ASP A 30 3.18 10.57 -2.00
C ASP A 30 4.03 9.83 -0.95
N LEU A 31 3.86 8.52 -0.86
CA LEU A 31 4.58 7.71 0.12
C LEU A 31 6.08 7.70 -0.15
N SER A 32 6.49 7.54 -1.42
CA SER A 32 7.91 7.48 -1.77
C SER A 32 8.61 8.83 -1.61
N ASN A 33 7.88 9.93 -1.79
CA ASN A 33 8.41 11.28 -1.61
C ASN A 33 8.43 11.73 -0.14
N GLY A 34 7.85 10.96 0.77
CA GLY A 34 7.78 11.32 2.18
C GLY A 34 6.81 12.46 2.46
N SER A 35 5.80 12.63 1.60
CA SER A 35 4.78 13.65 1.79
C SER A 35 3.95 13.37 3.04
N ASN A 36 3.40 14.42 3.63
CA ASN A 36 2.46 14.26 4.74
C ASN A 36 1.19 13.59 4.23
N ILE A 37 0.76 12.55 4.95
CA ILE A 37 -0.40 11.76 4.55
C ILE A 37 -1.58 12.16 5.43
N SER A 38 -2.69 12.57 4.79
CA SER A 38 -3.88 13.02 5.49
C SER A 38 -4.61 11.89 6.21
N PRO A 39 -5.41 12.19 7.25
CA PRO A 39 -6.24 11.17 7.91
C PRO A 39 -7.16 10.42 6.94
N ASP A 40 -7.76 11.11 5.97
CA ASP A 40 -8.57 10.46 4.94
C ASP A 40 -7.78 9.41 4.17
N THR A 41 -6.55 9.74 3.81
CA THR A 41 -5.67 8.83 3.08
C THR A 41 -5.29 7.62 3.94
N ILE A 42 -5.03 7.83 5.23
CA ILE A 42 -4.76 6.72 6.16
C ILE A 42 -5.97 5.77 6.17
N GLY A 43 -7.17 6.30 6.25
CA GLY A 43 -8.40 5.48 6.20
C GLY A 43 -8.51 4.68 4.91
N ARG A 44 -8.18 5.30 3.77
CA ARG A 44 -8.19 4.61 2.48
C ARG A 44 -7.14 3.50 2.42
N MET A 45 -5.96 3.72 3.01
CA MET A 45 -4.92 2.70 3.08
C MET A 45 -5.39 1.50 3.90
N VAL A 46 -5.96 1.73 5.08
CA VAL A 46 -6.51 0.65 5.91
C VAL A 46 -7.55 -0.16 5.14
N SER A 47 -8.48 0.52 4.47
CA SER A 47 -9.52 -0.14 3.66
C SER A 47 -8.93 -0.93 2.50
N TYR A 48 -7.95 -0.36 1.82
CA TYR A 48 -7.27 -1.03 0.71
C TYR A 48 -6.67 -2.35 1.16
N PHE A 49 -5.88 -2.33 2.24
CA PHE A 49 -5.21 -3.54 2.71
C PHE A 49 -6.21 -4.59 3.20
N ALA A 50 -7.29 -4.17 3.86
CA ALA A 50 -8.32 -5.10 4.32
C ALA A 50 -8.99 -5.82 3.14
N ARG A 51 -9.30 -5.09 2.06
CA ARG A 51 -9.97 -5.67 0.88
C ARG A 51 -9.05 -6.55 0.04
N HIS A 52 -7.77 -6.19 -0.04
CA HIS A 52 -6.83 -6.81 -0.97
C HIS A 52 -5.87 -7.81 -0.34
N ALA A 53 -5.98 -8.07 0.96
CA ALA A 53 -5.13 -9.07 1.62
C ALA A 53 -5.27 -10.44 0.98
N VAL A 54 -6.45 -10.79 0.46
CA VAL A 54 -6.71 -12.05 -0.22
C VAL A 54 -5.85 -12.23 -1.49
N ASP A 55 -5.39 -11.14 -2.08
CA ASP A 55 -4.56 -11.19 -3.28
C ASP A 55 -3.22 -11.90 -3.02
N SER A 56 -2.78 -11.98 -1.76
CA SER A 56 -1.56 -12.69 -1.37
C SER A 56 -1.64 -14.19 -1.60
N GLU A 57 -2.84 -14.74 -1.76
CA GLU A 57 -3.05 -16.15 -2.04
C GLU A 57 -2.95 -16.47 -3.53
N GLY A 58 -2.89 -15.44 -4.38
CA GLY A 58 -2.81 -15.62 -5.82
C GLY A 58 -1.43 -16.00 -6.31
N GLU A 59 -1.38 -16.62 -7.50
CA GLU A 59 -0.13 -16.96 -8.17
C GLU A 59 0.64 -15.69 -8.54
N GLY A 60 1.95 -15.72 -8.36
CA GLY A 60 2.81 -14.59 -8.70
C GLY A 60 2.98 -13.56 -7.58
N TRP A 61 2.46 -13.85 -6.39
CA TRP A 61 2.64 -12.97 -5.24
C TRP A 61 4.06 -13.02 -4.67
N SER A 62 4.66 -14.21 -4.66
CA SER A 62 5.98 -14.42 -4.05
C SER A 62 7.06 -14.71 -5.10
N PRO A 63 8.32 -14.31 -4.82
CA PRO A 63 9.43 -14.65 -5.71
C PRO A 63 9.49 -16.17 -5.97
N GLY A 64 9.74 -16.53 -7.22
CA GLY A 64 9.79 -17.92 -7.64
C GLY A 64 8.48 -18.46 -8.18
N GLN A 65 7.39 -17.78 -7.99
CA GLN A 65 6.10 -18.15 -8.59
C GLN A 65 5.99 -17.61 -10.02
N ASP A 66 5.24 -18.30 -10.85
CA ASP A 66 4.99 -17.85 -12.23
C ASP A 66 4.25 -16.52 -12.19
N GLY A 67 4.70 -15.58 -13.02
CA GLY A 67 4.07 -14.27 -13.11
C GLY A 67 4.42 -13.29 -12.00
N PHE A 68 5.40 -13.62 -11.14
CA PHE A 68 5.89 -12.68 -10.14
C PHE A 68 6.61 -11.49 -10.79
N PRO A 69 6.35 -10.26 -10.36
CA PRO A 69 5.31 -9.87 -9.41
C PRO A 69 3.94 -9.76 -10.09
N SER A 70 2.92 -10.33 -9.47
CA SER A 70 1.56 -10.25 -9.99
C SER A 70 1.04 -8.81 -9.96
N ALA A 71 -0.02 -8.53 -10.72
CA ALA A 71 -0.67 -7.22 -10.68
C ALA A 71 -1.08 -6.85 -9.25
N GLY A 72 -1.62 -7.82 -8.51
CA GLY A 72 -2.01 -7.60 -7.10
C GLY A 72 -0.81 -7.30 -6.22
N ARG A 73 0.31 -7.98 -6.44
CA ARG A 73 1.54 -7.73 -5.66
C ARG A 73 2.10 -6.33 -5.94
N ILE A 74 2.07 -5.91 -7.21
CA ILE A 74 2.52 -4.57 -7.59
C ILE A 74 1.63 -3.51 -6.94
N ALA A 75 0.30 -3.69 -7.01
CA ALA A 75 -0.64 -2.76 -6.37
C ALA A 75 -0.38 -2.68 -4.86
N TRP A 76 -0.15 -3.80 -4.20
CA TRP A 76 0.17 -3.86 -2.77
C TRP A 76 1.40 -3.01 -2.45
N ALA A 77 2.46 -3.11 -3.26
CA ALA A 77 3.67 -2.32 -3.10
C ALA A 77 3.39 -0.82 -3.26
N LEU A 78 2.57 -0.43 -4.26
CA LEU A 78 2.20 0.97 -4.47
C LEU A 78 1.58 1.61 -3.22
N TRP A 79 0.82 0.84 -2.45
CA TRP A 79 0.19 1.31 -1.22
C TRP A 79 1.11 1.21 0.00
N GLY A 80 2.35 0.79 -0.19
CA GLY A 80 3.37 0.74 0.86
C GLY A 80 3.78 -0.66 1.32
N GLY A 81 3.19 -1.71 0.74
CA GLY A 81 3.50 -3.09 1.10
C GLY A 81 3.07 -3.44 2.52
N ASP A 82 3.60 -4.53 3.05
CA ASP A 82 3.31 -4.95 4.44
C ASP A 82 3.69 -3.86 5.44
N ALA A 83 4.79 -3.16 5.20
CA ALA A 83 5.20 -2.04 6.06
C ALA A 83 4.15 -0.93 6.06
N GLY A 84 3.56 -0.62 4.89
CA GLY A 84 2.49 0.37 4.78
C GLY A 84 1.24 -0.04 5.52
N ARG A 85 0.88 -1.33 5.44
CA ARG A 85 -0.26 -1.88 6.18
C ARG A 85 -0.08 -1.72 7.68
N THR A 86 1.07 -2.12 8.20
CA THR A 86 1.38 -2.01 9.62
C THR A 86 1.33 -0.55 10.09
N TRP A 87 1.96 0.33 9.32
CA TRP A 87 2.00 1.76 9.64
C TRP A 87 0.61 2.39 9.62
N ALA A 88 -0.18 2.14 8.57
CA ALA A 88 -1.51 2.72 8.43
C ALA A 88 -2.44 2.26 9.56
N ASN A 89 -2.39 0.98 9.91
CA ASN A 89 -3.19 0.44 11.00
C ASN A 89 -2.80 1.06 12.35
N LYS A 90 -1.50 1.25 12.57
CA LYS A 90 -0.99 1.89 13.78
C LYS A 90 -1.47 3.34 13.88
N VAL A 91 -1.33 4.11 12.81
CA VAL A 91 -1.75 5.52 12.78
C VAL A 91 -3.26 5.64 12.94
N ALA A 92 -4.03 4.79 12.27
CA ALA A 92 -5.48 4.78 12.39
C ALA A 92 -5.91 4.50 13.83
N GLY A 93 -5.25 3.57 14.50
CA GLY A 93 -5.51 3.27 15.91
C GLY A 93 -5.21 4.46 16.83
N GLN A 94 -4.13 5.19 16.53
CA GLN A 94 -3.78 6.40 17.29
C GLN A 94 -4.83 7.50 17.09
N MET A 95 -5.30 7.70 15.85
CA MET A 95 -6.33 8.68 15.55
C MET A 95 -7.63 8.37 16.27
N ASP A 96 -8.05 7.10 16.29
CA ASP A 96 -9.26 6.66 16.99
C ASP A 96 -9.15 6.94 18.50
N ARG A 97 -8.00 6.68 19.11
CA ARG A 97 -7.76 6.96 20.53
C ARG A 97 -7.80 8.45 20.84
N GLU A 98 -7.23 9.27 19.95
CA GLU A 98 -7.26 10.73 20.11
C GLU A 98 -8.68 11.26 20.02
N ASP A 99 -9.48 10.76 19.10
CA ASP A 99 -10.90 11.13 18.96
C ASP A 99 -11.67 10.75 20.21
N ASP A 100 -11.47 9.56 20.76
CA ASP A 100 -12.11 9.10 21.99
C ASP A 100 -11.73 9.98 23.18
N ASN A 101 -10.46 10.38 23.25
CA ASN A 101 -9.97 11.25 24.34
C ASN A 101 -10.41 12.71 24.15
N GLY A 102 -10.63 13.13 22.91
CA GLY A 102 -11.05 14.48 22.59
C GLY A 102 -12.54 14.73 22.75
N ALA A 103 -13.28 13.65 22.84
CA ALA A 103 -14.73 13.74 23.05
C ALA A 103 -15.06 14.02 24.51
#